data_af43cb659e39858f8ef6eca0a00aa56a
#
_entry.id   af43cb659e39858f8ef6eca0a00aa56a
#
_cell.length_a   1.000
_cell.length_b   1.000
_cell.length_c   1.000
_cell.angle_alpha   90.00
_cell.angle_beta   90.00
_cell.angle_gamma   90.00
#
_symmetry.space_group_name_H-M   'P 1'
#
loop_
_entity.id
_entity.type
_entity.pdbx_description
1 polymer ?
#
loop_
_entity_poly.entity_id
_entity_poly.type
_entity_poly.pdbx_seq_one_letter_code
_entity_poly.pdbx_strand_id
1 'polypeptide(L)'
;MSENRKRYQALLERLYVKLPKKGGASETQTLPTLSIINVGNTTIIRNFGEYCDRIRREDKLCMRYLLKELAAAGSIGENGQLIIQGKFSSAIVNTFMDRFLKTYVQCSTCKSYDTVLVKEKKIWYIQCLACGAKTPVKPL
;
A
#
# COMPACT_ATOMS: atom_id res chain seq x y z
N MET A 1 -51.27 3.02 -2.88
CA MET A 1 -49.94 3.45 -2.42
C MET A 1 -49.23 2.46 -1.52
N SER A 2 -49.94 1.68 -0.70
CA SER A 2 -49.34 0.66 0.15
C SER A 2 -48.69 -0.50 -0.61
N GLU A 3 -49.23 -0.87 -1.78
CA GLU A 3 -48.67 -1.95 -2.62
C GLU A 3 -47.36 -1.57 -3.27
N ASN A 4 -47.22 -0.33 -3.71
CA ASN A 4 -45.96 0.14 -4.32
C ASN A 4 -44.86 0.23 -3.26
N ARG A 5 -45.19 0.54 -2.04
CA ARG A 5 -44.26 0.59 -0.93
C ARG A 5 -43.76 -0.81 -0.54
N LYS A 6 -44.68 -1.77 -0.50
CA LYS A 6 -44.34 -3.18 -0.24
C LYS A 6 -43.46 -3.76 -1.38
N ARG A 7 -43.78 -3.44 -2.61
CA ARG A 7 -42.96 -3.83 -3.78
C ARG A 7 -41.55 -3.25 -3.71
N TYR A 8 -41.45 -1.98 -3.36
CA TYR A 8 -40.18 -1.31 -3.20
C TYR A 8 -39.35 -1.94 -2.09
N GLN A 9 -39.93 -2.22 -0.93
CA GLN A 9 -39.26 -2.89 0.16
C GLN A 9 -38.79 -4.29 -0.21
N ALA A 10 -39.62 -5.07 -0.89
CA ALA A 10 -39.25 -6.40 -1.34
C ALA A 10 -38.07 -6.38 -2.33
N LEU A 11 -38.07 -5.42 -3.25
CA LEU A 11 -36.95 -5.23 -4.19
C LEU A 11 -35.68 -4.79 -3.46
N LEU A 12 -35.82 -3.93 -2.49
CA LEU A 12 -34.70 -3.45 -1.69
C LEU A 12 -34.06 -4.59 -0.87
N GLU A 13 -34.86 -5.43 -0.24
CA GLU A 13 -34.38 -6.61 0.47
C GLU A 13 -33.65 -7.60 -0.44
N ARG A 14 -34.19 -7.84 -1.64
CA ARG A 14 -33.51 -8.67 -2.66
C ARG A 14 -32.16 -8.09 -3.06
N LEU A 15 -32.09 -6.79 -3.16
CA LEU A 15 -30.86 -6.10 -3.49
C LEU A 15 -29.82 -6.24 -2.39
N TYR A 16 -30.23 -6.07 -1.14
CA TYR A 16 -29.34 -6.23 0.01
C TYR A 16 -28.83 -7.67 0.17
N VAL A 17 -29.64 -8.67 -0.16
CA VAL A 17 -29.22 -10.07 -0.12
C VAL A 17 -28.19 -10.40 -1.22
N LYS A 18 -28.33 -9.78 -2.38
CA LYS A 18 -27.41 -9.96 -3.51
C LYS A 18 -26.14 -9.12 -3.40
N LEU A 19 -26.16 -8.07 -2.61
CA LEU A 19 -24.94 -7.29 -2.39
C LEU A 19 -23.95 -8.14 -1.62
N PRO A 20 -22.70 -8.20 -2.09
CA PRO A 20 -21.66 -8.81 -1.30
C PRO A 20 -21.64 -8.06 0.04
N LYS A 21 -21.73 -8.80 1.13
CA LYS A 21 -21.56 -8.23 2.46
C LYS A 21 -20.20 -7.55 2.44
N LYS A 22 -20.21 -6.23 2.45
CA LYS A 22 -19.00 -5.48 2.73
C LYS A 22 -18.61 -5.85 4.15
N GLY A 23 -17.82 -6.88 4.25
CA GLY A 23 -17.04 -7.10 5.45
C GLY A 23 -16.33 -5.78 5.71
N GLY A 24 -16.46 -5.27 6.91
CA GLY A 24 -15.99 -3.95 7.24
C GLY A 24 -14.60 -3.68 6.71
N ALA A 25 -14.37 -2.42 6.40
CA ALA A 25 -13.10 -1.86 6.00
C ALA A 25 -12.39 -2.68 4.92
N SER A 26 -12.78 -2.37 3.69
CA SER A 26 -11.92 -2.55 2.54
C SER A 26 -11.34 -3.97 2.40
N GLU A 27 -12.04 -4.79 1.68
CA GLU A 27 -11.38 -5.79 0.83
C GLU A 27 -10.42 -5.09 -0.14
N THR A 28 -9.99 -3.92 0.25
CA THR A 28 -9.05 -3.10 -0.43
C THR A 28 -7.72 -3.79 -0.34
N GLN A 29 -7.42 -4.47 -1.43
CA GLN A 29 -6.06 -4.78 -1.73
C GLN A 29 -5.31 -5.39 -0.53
N THR A 30 -5.54 -6.68 -0.34
CA THR A 30 -4.60 -7.46 0.47
C THR A 30 -3.22 -7.27 -0.14
N LEU A 31 -2.44 -6.41 0.48
CA LEU A 31 -1.05 -6.26 0.10
C LEU A 31 -0.34 -7.60 0.27
N PRO A 32 0.47 -8.02 -0.69
CA PRO A 32 1.21 -9.27 -0.56
C PRO A 32 2.14 -9.19 0.65
N THR A 33 2.27 -10.28 1.36
CA THR A 33 3.23 -10.37 2.46
C THR A 33 4.63 -10.38 1.88
N LEU A 34 5.52 -9.59 2.47
CA LEU A 34 6.92 -9.56 2.05
C LEU A 34 7.61 -10.89 2.37
N SER A 35 8.24 -11.47 1.37
CA SER A 35 9.04 -12.67 1.52
C SER A 35 10.49 -12.29 1.79
N ILE A 36 10.89 -12.32 3.06
CA ILE A 36 12.20 -11.87 3.52
C ILE A 36 13.06 -13.07 3.86
N ILE A 37 14.26 -13.09 3.30
CA ILE A 37 15.25 -14.14 3.55
C ILE A 37 16.53 -13.48 4.03
N ASN A 38 17.16 -14.08 5.02
CA ASN A 38 18.49 -13.69 5.47
C ASN A 38 19.52 -14.71 4.99
N VAL A 39 20.49 -14.23 4.21
CA VAL A 39 21.62 -15.04 3.73
C VAL A 39 22.90 -14.42 4.25
N GLY A 40 23.54 -15.05 5.23
CA GLY A 40 24.72 -14.49 5.87
C GLY A 40 24.43 -13.13 6.52
N ASN A 41 25.17 -12.11 6.09
CA ASN A 41 24.96 -10.73 6.55
C ASN A 41 24.10 -9.90 5.58
N THR A 42 23.32 -10.54 4.73
CA THR A 42 22.51 -9.86 3.71
C THR A 42 21.04 -10.24 3.89
N THR A 43 20.17 -9.26 3.81
CA THR A 43 18.73 -9.45 3.83
C THR A 43 18.17 -9.29 2.42
N ILE A 44 17.43 -10.27 1.94
CA ILE A 44 16.84 -10.28 0.61
C ILE A 44 15.33 -10.32 0.70
N ILE A 45 14.68 -9.37 0.07
CA ILE A 45 13.22 -9.33 -0.08
C ILE A 45 12.88 -9.78 -1.50
N ARG A 46 12.33 -10.97 -1.63
CA ARG A 46 12.10 -11.59 -2.95
C ARG A 46 11.02 -10.91 -3.77
N ASN A 47 9.92 -10.54 -3.17
CA ASN A 47 8.75 -9.99 -3.84
C ASN A 47 8.64 -8.47 -3.71
N PHE A 48 9.76 -7.79 -3.53
CA PHE A 48 9.78 -6.34 -3.33
C PHE A 48 9.21 -5.58 -4.54
N GLY A 49 9.60 -5.94 -5.76
CA GLY A 49 9.07 -5.33 -6.97
C GLY A 49 7.56 -5.51 -7.13
N GLU A 50 7.06 -6.70 -6.89
CA GLU A 50 5.63 -6.97 -6.93
C GLU A 50 4.87 -6.15 -5.88
N TYR A 51 5.43 -6.04 -4.69
CA TYR A 51 4.84 -5.23 -3.61
C TYR A 51 4.77 -3.75 -4.00
N CYS A 52 5.85 -3.21 -4.57
CA CYS A 52 5.88 -1.82 -5.03
C CYS A 52 4.90 -1.57 -6.18
N ASP A 53 4.74 -2.50 -7.10
CA ASP A 53 3.77 -2.42 -8.19
C ASP A 53 2.34 -2.39 -7.64
N ARG A 54 2.06 -3.18 -6.61
CA ARG A 54 0.74 -3.21 -5.96
C ARG A 54 0.38 -1.88 -5.32
N ILE A 55 1.34 -1.21 -4.71
CA ILE A 55 1.13 0.11 -4.10
C ILE A 55 1.31 1.26 -5.08
N ARG A 56 1.60 0.97 -6.35
CA ARG A 56 1.82 1.95 -7.42
C ARG A 56 2.91 2.96 -7.10
N ARG A 57 4.02 2.47 -6.58
CA ARG A 57 5.19 3.28 -6.27
C ARG A 57 6.42 2.72 -6.99
N GLU A 58 7.36 3.60 -7.29
CA GLU A 58 8.63 3.18 -7.88
C GLU A 58 9.45 2.36 -6.88
N ASP A 59 10.06 1.29 -7.36
CA ASP A 59 10.92 0.42 -6.54
C ASP A 59 12.05 1.21 -5.91
N LYS A 60 12.63 2.14 -6.67
CA LYS A 60 13.72 3.00 -6.19
C LYS A 60 13.29 3.89 -5.03
N LEU A 61 12.06 4.39 -5.05
CA LEU A 61 11.52 5.23 -3.99
C LEU A 61 11.34 4.43 -2.69
N CYS A 62 10.73 3.27 -2.80
CA CYS A 62 10.54 2.36 -1.67
C CYS A 62 11.87 1.91 -1.09
N MET A 63 12.81 1.57 -1.95
CA MET A 63 14.17 1.20 -1.55
C MET A 63 14.85 2.34 -0.80
N ARG A 64 14.79 3.56 -1.34
CA ARG A 64 15.43 4.73 -0.71
C ARG A 64 14.88 4.98 0.68
N TYR A 65 13.57 4.91 0.85
CA TYR A 65 12.95 5.07 2.16
C TYR A 65 13.42 4.00 3.14
N LEU A 66 13.35 2.75 2.73
CA LEU A 66 13.70 1.61 3.58
C LEU A 66 15.17 1.64 3.98
N LEU A 67 16.07 1.91 3.05
CA LEU A 67 17.51 2.01 3.32
C LEU A 67 17.84 3.18 4.23
N LYS A 68 17.14 4.30 4.08
CA LYS A 68 17.30 5.46 4.94
C LYS A 68 16.87 5.16 6.37
N GLU A 69 15.76 4.48 6.56
CA GLU A 69 15.28 4.09 7.89
C GLU A 69 16.18 3.04 8.55
N LEU A 70 16.67 2.10 7.77
CA LEU A 70 17.58 1.06 8.27
C LEU A 70 19.03 1.53 8.40
N ALA A 71 19.35 2.71 7.85
CA ALA A 71 20.72 3.23 7.75
C ALA A 71 21.70 2.22 7.14
N ALA A 72 21.26 1.50 6.13
CA ALA A 72 21.99 0.45 5.45
C ALA A 72 22.13 0.75 3.95
N ALA A 73 23.07 0.12 3.31
CA ALA A 73 23.21 0.13 1.86
C ALA A 73 22.45 -1.03 1.25
N GLY A 74 21.98 -0.87 0.03
CA GLY A 74 21.29 -1.92 -0.68
C GLY A 74 21.12 -1.61 -2.15
N SER A 75 20.65 -2.60 -2.90
CA SER A 75 20.41 -2.47 -4.33
C SER A 75 19.23 -3.34 -4.76
N ILE A 76 18.66 -3.02 -5.91
CA ILE A 76 17.61 -3.82 -6.53
C ILE A 76 18.24 -4.80 -7.49
N GLY A 77 17.93 -6.09 -7.33
CA GLY A 77 18.38 -7.14 -8.23
C GLY A 77 17.58 -7.18 -9.53
N GLU A 78 18.04 -7.99 -10.48
CA GLU A 78 17.44 -8.12 -11.82
C GLU A 78 15.97 -8.59 -11.78
N ASN A 79 15.60 -9.36 -10.78
CA ASN A 79 14.24 -9.91 -10.62
C ASN A 79 13.33 -9.02 -9.76
N GLY A 80 13.69 -7.78 -9.52
CA GLY A 80 12.94 -6.90 -8.64
C GLY A 80 13.11 -7.23 -7.15
N GLN A 81 14.13 -7.98 -6.80
CA GLN A 81 14.48 -8.31 -5.42
C GLN A 81 15.23 -7.15 -4.78
N LEU A 82 14.92 -6.83 -3.55
CA LEU A 82 15.70 -5.86 -2.79
C LEU A 82 16.76 -6.60 -1.98
N ILE A 83 18.01 -6.24 -2.20
CA ILE A 83 19.15 -6.78 -1.47
C ILE A 83 19.67 -5.71 -0.53
N ILE A 84 19.60 -5.96 0.78
CA ILE A 84 20.04 -5.02 1.81
C ILE A 84 21.30 -5.57 2.47
N GLN A 85 22.32 -4.73 2.57
CA GLN A 85 23.53 -5.07 3.29
C GLN A 85 23.28 -4.96 4.79
N GLY A 86 23.35 -6.08 5.48
CA GLY A 86 23.09 -6.15 6.92
C GLY A 86 22.04 -7.20 7.24
N LYS A 87 22.03 -7.61 8.49
CA LYS A 87 21.11 -8.63 8.97
C LYS A 87 19.96 -7.97 9.72
N PHE A 88 18.80 -7.96 9.10
CA PHE A 88 17.58 -7.38 9.65
C PHE A 88 16.50 -8.43 9.79
N SER A 89 15.74 -8.37 10.89
CA SER A 89 14.61 -9.28 11.05
C SER A 89 13.41 -8.88 10.20
N SER A 90 12.58 -9.84 9.83
CA SER A 90 11.37 -9.59 9.06
C SER A 90 10.41 -8.63 9.79
N ALA A 91 10.35 -8.69 11.11
CA ALA A 91 9.52 -7.81 11.92
C ALA A 91 9.92 -6.34 11.78
N ILE A 92 11.22 -6.04 11.79
CA ILE A 92 11.74 -4.68 11.61
C ILE A 92 11.40 -4.15 10.21
N VAL A 93 11.64 -4.94 9.19
CA VAL A 93 11.36 -4.56 7.79
C VAL A 93 9.87 -4.31 7.60
N ASN A 94 9.02 -5.18 8.10
CA ASN A 94 7.57 -5.01 8.04
C ASN A 94 7.10 -3.75 8.76
N THR A 95 7.68 -3.44 9.92
CA THR A 95 7.35 -2.22 10.67
C THR A 95 7.66 -0.97 9.87
N PHE A 96 8.82 -0.90 9.22
CA PHE A 96 9.19 0.23 8.38
C PHE A 96 8.34 0.33 7.11
N MET A 97 8.00 -0.79 6.51
CA MET A 97 7.10 -0.81 5.36
C MET A 97 5.69 -0.35 5.73
N ASP A 98 5.19 -0.71 6.90
CA ASP A 98 3.90 -0.22 7.40
C ASP A 98 3.92 1.29 7.62
N ARG A 99 5.00 1.84 8.15
CA ARG A 99 5.18 3.29 8.28
C ARG A 99 5.20 3.98 6.91
N PHE A 100 5.90 3.37 5.95
CA PHE A 100 5.93 3.88 4.59
C PHE A 100 4.52 3.92 3.99
N LEU A 101 3.75 2.87 4.13
CA LEU A 101 2.37 2.80 3.67
C LEU A 101 1.51 3.90 4.28
N LYS A 102 1.59 4.10 5.58
CA LYS A 102 0.81 5.12 6.28
C LYS A 102 1.22 6.54 5.90
N THR A 103 2.48 6.77 5.57
CA THR A 103 3.01 8.11 5.27
C THR A 103 2.90 8.45 3.80
N TYR A 104 3.24 7.51 2.91
CA TYR A 104 3.40 7.79 1.47
C TYR A 104 2.36 7.12 0.57
N VAL A 105 1.59 6.20 1.06
CA VAL A 105 0.64 5.41 0.25
C VAL A 105 -0.79 5.59 0.73
N GLN A 106 -1.05 5.49 2.01
CA GLN A 106 -2.39 5.57 2.55
C GLN A 106 -2.94 7.00 2.50
N CYS A 107 -4.16 7.14 1.97
CA CYS A 107 -4.87 8.42 2.03
C CYS A 107 -5.25 8.76 3.47
N SER A 108 -5.01 10.00 3.89
CA SER A 108 -5.36 10.47 5.23
C SER A 108 -6.86 10.64 5.44
N THR A 109 -7.61 10.82 4.37
CA THR A 109 -9.07 11.09 4.42
C THR A 109 -9.90 9.82 4.41
N CYS A 110 -9.72 8.97 3.39
CA CYS A 110 -10.50 7.74 3.23
C CYS A 110 -9.75 6.47 3.63
N LYS A 111 -8.47 6.60 3.97
CA LYS A 111 -7.57 5.50 4.35
C LYS A 111 -7.43 4.41 3.28
N SER A 112 -7.66 4.76 2.02
CA SER A 112 -7.45 3.86 0.90
C SER A 112 -5.97 3.81 0.51
N TYR A 113 -5.53 2.66 0.02
CA TYR A 113 -4.19 2.50 -0.56
C TYR A 113 -4.15 2.83 -2.06
N ASP A 114 -5.28 3.17 -2.63
CA ASP A 114 -5.43 3.46 -4.06
C ASP A 114 -5.03 4.91 -4.35
N THR A 115 -3.76 5.19 -4.23
CA THR A 115 -3.17 6.52 -4.34
C THR A 115 -2.02 6.53 -5.33
N VAL A 116 -1.74 7.70 -5.90
CA VAL A 116 -0.57 7.93 -6.73
C VAL A 116 0.29 9.04 -6.14
N LEU A 117 1.59 8.91 -6.28
CA LEU A 117 2.53 9.92 -5.85
C LEU A 117 2.80 10.88 -7.01
N VAL A 118 2.55 12.16 -6.79
CA VAL A 118 2.83 13.21 -7.77
C VAL A 118 3.99 14.06 -7.25
N LYS A 119 4.98 14.24 -8.12
CA LYS A 119 6.16 15.06 -7.82
C LYS A 119 6.08 16.34 -8.62
N GLU A 120 5.83 17.46 -7.97
CA GLU A 120 5.85 18.78 -8.59
C GLU A 120 7.04 19.59 -8.05
N LYS A 121 8.05 19.79 -8.88
CA LYS A 121 9.25 20.54 -8.51
C LYS A 121 9.84 20.08 -7.16
N LYS A 122 9.61 20.89 -6.11
CA LYS A 122 10.09 20.60 -4.75
C LYS A 122 9.03 20.03 -3.83
N ILE A 123 7.79 19.95 -4.29
CA ILE A 123 6.66 19.51 -3.49
C ILE A 123 6.19 18.14 -3.99
N TRP A 124 6.10 17.20 -3.07
CA TRP A 124 5.53 15.88 -3.34
C TRP A 124 4.18 15.78 -2.63
N TYR A 125 3.21 15.22 -3.32
CA TYR A 125 1.91 14.97 -2.71
C TYR A 125 1.33 13.64 -3.19
N ILE A 126 0.47 13.08 -2.34
CA ILE A 126 -0.28 11.87 -2.65
C ILE A 126 -1.66 12.29 -3.14
N GLN A 127 -2.03 11.83 -4.33
CA GLN A 127 -3.38 12.00 -4.86
C GLN A 127 -4.14 10.70 -4.71
N CYS A 128 -5.24 10.72 -3.96
CA CYS A 128 -6.11 9.57 -3.82
C CYS A 128 -7.00 9.43 -5.05
N LEU A 129 -7.04 8.23 -5.62
CA LEU A 129 -7.92 7.92 -6.75
C LEU A 129 -9.35 7.59 -6.30
N ALA A 130 -9.53 7.22 -5.03
CA ALA A 130 -10.83 6.87 -4.49
C ALA A 130 -11.65 8.10 -4.07
N CYS A 131 -11.05 9.03 -3.33
CA CYS A 131 -11.75 10.22 -2.83
C CYS A 131 -11.27 11.54 -3.44
N GLY A 132 -10.21 11.54 -4.23
CA GLY A 132 -9.64 12.73 -4.86
C GLY A 132 -8.85 13.65 -3.94
N ALA A 133 -8.60 13.25 -2.69
CA ALA A 133 -7.86 14.06 -1.74
C ALA A 133 -6.39 14.15 -2.12
N LYS A 134 -5.79 15.33 -1.92
CA LYS A 134 -4.36 15.56 -2.12
C LYS A 134 -3.72 15.83 -0.76
N THR A 135 -2.73 15.04 -0.41
CA THR A 135 -2.01 15.15 0.85
C THR A 135 -0.54 15.42 0.57
N PRO A 136 0.03 16.54 1.04
CA PRO A 136 1.45 16.78 0.87
C PRO A 136 2.28 15.81 1.71
N VAL A 137 3.40 15.36 1.14
CA VAL A 137 4.32 14.46 1.81
C VAL A 137 5.74 15.01 1.72
N LYS A 138 6.57 14.61 2.66
CA LYS A 138 7.95 15.04 2.70
C LYS A 138 8.76 14.35 1.60
N PRO A 139 9.52 15.09 0.76
CA PRO A 139 10.38 14.47 -0.23
C PRO A 139 11.46 13.57 0.41
N LEU A 140 11.79 12.50 -0.27
CA LEU A 140 12.86 11.57 0.14
C LEU A 140 14.19 11.93 -0.52
#